data_e5b857d340e735cf35bea6ab8debaf9c
#
_entry.id   e5b857d340e735cf35bea6ab8debaf9c
#
_cell.length_a   1.000
_cell.length_b   1.000
_cell.length_c   1.000
_cell.angle_alpha   90.00
_cell.angle_beta   90.00
_cell.angle_gamma   90.00
#
_symmetry.space_group_name_H-M   'P 1'
#
loop_
_entity.id
_entity.type
_entity.pdbx_description
1 polymer ?
#
loop_
_entity_poly.entity_id
_entity_poly.type
_entity_poly.pdbx_seq_one_letter_code
_entity_poly.pdbx_strand_id
1 'polypeptide(L)'
;DVYKRQVKVKPVQNGRTTRMSFSRINEVIGMPNLIEIQKNSYNWFLEEGLHEVFHDIAAIEDYTGNLVLEFVDYRLDKNPKYSIKECKERDATYAAPLYVTARLLNKQTGEVQEQEIFMGDFPLMTEQGTFIINGAERVIVSQLVRSPGVYFTEAIDKVGKHLFSTQVIPNLSLIHISEPTRR
;
A
#
# COMPACT_ATOMS: atom_id res chain seq x y z
N ASP A 1 17.50 39.46 -39.96
CA ASP A 1 16.20 38.89 -39.55
C ASP A 1 16.21 37.92 -38.32
N VAL A 2 17.22 38.08 -37.51
CA VAL A 2 17.36 37.25 -36.29
C VAL A 2 16.32 37.59 -35.21
N TYR A 3 15.77 38.80 -35.23
CA TYR A 3 14.82 39.31 -34.25
C TYR A 3 13.35 38.91 -34.47
N LYS A 4 13.00 38.29 -35.61
CA LYS A 4 11.60 37.89 -35.92
C LYS A 4 11.17 36.54 -35.34
N ARG A 5 12.05 35.81 -34.67
CA ARG A 5 11.70 34.55 -33.96
C ARG A 5 11.53 34.78 -32.45
N GLN A 6 10.71 35.74 -32.08
CA GLN A 6 10.30 35.83 -30.68
C GLN A 6 9.45 34.60 -30.36
N VAL A 7 9.93 33.82 -29.37
CA VAL A 7 9.17 32.70 -28.80
C VAL A 7 7.92 33.29 -28.16
N LYS A 8 6.74 32.91 -28.65
CA LYS A 8 5.49 33.28 -27.98
C LYS A 8 5.43 32.60 -26.63
N VAL A 9 5.64 33.38 -25.60
CA VAL A 9 5.52 32.90 -24.21
C VAL A 9 4.05 32.66 -23.93
N LYS A 10 3.72 31.46 -23.47
CA LYS A 10 2.35 31.05 -23.09
C LYS A 10 2.27 30.79 -21.59
N PRO A 11 1.28 31.32 -20.88
CA PRO A 11 1.04 30.88 -19.51
C PRO A 11 0.47 29.45 -19.53
N VAL A 12 1.08 28.53 -18.77
CA VAL A 12 0.64 27.16 -18.61
C VAL A 12 0.37 26.94 -17.13
N GLN A 13 -0.82 26.46 -16.81
CA GLN A 13 -1.18 26.12 -15.45
C GLN A 13 -0.64 24.74 -15.11
N ASN A 14 0.20 24.68 -14.07
CA ASN A 14 0.76 23.42 -13.56
C ASN A 14 0.33 23.27 -12.09
N GLY A 15 -0.73 22.52 -11.89
CA GLY A 15 -1.37 22.40 -10.58
C GLY A 15 -1.90 23.74 -10.06
N ARG A 16 -1.42 24.17 -8.90
CA ARG A 16 -1.81 25.46 -8.28
C ARG A 16 -1.01 26.67 -8.76
N THR A 17 0.02 26.47 -9.57
CA THR A 17 0.91 27.55 -10.04
C THR A 17 0.81 27.76 -11.54
N THR A 18 0.80 29.04 -11.98
CA THR A 18 0.89 29.40 -13.39
C THR A 18 2.36 29.64 -13.73
N ARG A 19 2.88 28.89 -14.70
CA ARG A 19 4.25 29.03 -15.21
C ARG A 19 4.25 29.55 -16.62
N MET A 20 5.27 30.30 -16.99
CA MET A 20 5.45 30.78 -18.37
C MET A 20 6.24 29.74 -19.15
N SER A 21 5.63 29.22 -20.24
CA SER A 21 6.27 28.28 -21.13
C SER A 21 6.98 29.04 -22.27
N PHE A 22 8.26 28.74 -22.42
CA PHE A 22 9.12 29.24 -23.54
C PHE A 22 9.32 28.14 -24.59
N SER A 23 8.59 27.04 -24.49
CA SER A 23 8.70 25.91 -25.41
C SER A 23 8.30 26.30 -26.83
N ARG A 24 9.08 25.87 -27.79
CA ARG A 24 8.79 26.00 -29.24
C ARG A 24 7.93 24.86 -29.78
N ILE A 25 7.93 23.74 -29.05
CA ILE A 25 7.20 22.51 -29.37
C ILE A 25 5.97 22.45 -28.45
N ASN A 26 4.82 22.16 -29.02
CA ASN A 26 3.63 21.93 -28.19
C ASN A 26 3.83 20.71 -27.36
N GLU A 27 3.42 20.79 -26.09
CA GLU A 27 3.40 19.64 -25.20
C GLU A 27 2.44 18.58 -25.75
N VAL A 28 2.96 17.39 -26.01
CA VAL A 28 2.18 16.24 -26.49
C VAL A 28 1.67 15.43 -25.29
N ILE A 29 2.46 15.41 -24.22
CA ILE A 29 2.14 14.69 -22.96
C ILE A 29 2.25 15.71 -21.83
N GLY A 30 1.25 15.73 -20.93
CA GLY A 30 1.28 16.56 -19.73
C GLY A 30 2.44 16.18 -18.81
N MET A 31 2.85 17.11 -17.94
CA MET A 31 3.91 16.85 -16.97
C MET A 31 3.45 15.71 -16.00
N PRO A 32 4.21 14.61 -15.89
CA PRO A 32 3.85 13.51 -15.01
C PRO A 32 3.88 13.95 -13.54
N ASN A 33 2.93 13.46 -12.76
CA ASN A 33 2.93 13.66 -11.32
C ASN A 33 3.84 12.60 -10.67
N LEU A 34 5.01 13.01 -10.18
CA LEU A 34 6.02 12.11 -9.64
C LEU A 34 5.59 11.38 -8.35
N ILE A 35 4.57 11.90 -7.65
CA ILE A 35 4.03 11.28 -6.42
C ILE A 35 2.74 10.49 -6.67
N GLU A 36 2.35 10.33 -7.93
CA GLU A 36 1.11 9.62 -8.28
C GLU A 36 1.17 8.15 -7.88
N ILE A 37 2.33 7.52 -8.03
CA ILE A 37 2.53 6.11 -7.67
C ILE A 37 2.22 5.87 -6.19
N GLN A 38 2.76 6.70 -5.29
CA GLN A 38 2.52 6.57 -3.85
C GLN A 38 1.04 6.83 -3.50
N LYS A 39 0.44 7.86 -4.10
CA LYS A 39 -0.96 8.20 -3.84
C LYS A 39 -1.91 7.12 -4.33
N ASN A 40 -1.70 6.62 -5.55
CA ASN A 40 -2.54 5.57 -6.11
C ASN A 40 -2.40 4.26 -5.33
N SER A 41 -1.18 3.90 -4.92
CA SER A 41 -0.93 2.73 -4.08
C SER A 41 -1.63 2.85 -2.73
N TYR A 42 -1.59 4.02 -2.09
CA TYR A 42 -2.24 4.22 -0.81
C TYR A 42 -3.78 4.22 -0.94
N ASN A 43 -4.32 4.85 -1.98
CA ASN A 43 -5.76 4.82 -2.24
C ASN A 43 -6.26 3.40 -2.52
N TRP A 44 -5.55 2.66 -3.36
CA TRP A 44 -5.84 1.24 -3.60
C TRP A 44 -5.81 0.42 -2.30
N PHE A 45 -4.81 0.67 -1.45
CA PHE A 45 -4.71 -0.02 -0.16
C PHE A 45 -5.91 0.28 0.74
N LEU A 46 -6.40 1.52 0.77
CA LEU A 46 -7.57 1.89 1.57
C LEU A 46 -8.89 1.34 1.01
N GLU A 47 -9.01 1.25 -0.32
CA GLU A 47 -10.25 0.85 -1.00
C GLU A 47 -10.35 -0.68 -1.15
N GLU A 48 -9.26 -1.33 -1.51
CA GLU A 48 -9.23 -2.77 -1.83
C GLU A 48 -8.32 -3.56 -0.88
N GLY A 49 -7.10 -3.07 -0.65
CA GLY A 49 -6.08 -3.83 0.08
C GLY A 49 -6.45 -4.14 1.53
N LEU A 50 -7.09 -3.24 2.23
CA LEU A 50 -7.58 -3.50 3.59
C LEU A 50 -8.67 -4.58 3.59
N HIS A 51 -9.56 -4.54 2.59
CA HIS A 51 -10.61 -5.57 2.45
C HIS A 51 -10.00 -6.94 2.18
N GLU A 52 -9.01 -7.02 1.29
CA GLU A 52 -8.28 -8.26 1.03
C GLU A 52 -7.61 -8.82 2.29
N VAL A 53 -6.92 -7.95 3.06
CA VAL A 53 -6.26 -8.37 4.31
C VAL A 53 -7.26 -8.94 5.31
N PHE A 54 -8.40 -8.30 5.53
CA PHE A 54 -9.40 -8.82 6.46
C PHE A 54 -10.08 -10.09 5.94
N HIS A 55 -10.25 -10.22 4.63
CA HIS A 55 -10.76 -11.44 4.01
C HIS A 55 -9.75 -12.60 4.11
N ASP A 56 -8.46 -12.33 3.91
CA ASP A 56 -7.39 -13.35 3.96
C ASP A 56 -7.12 -13.87 5.38
N ILE A 57 -7.36 -13.05 6.42
CA ILE A 57 -7.25 -13.49 7.81
C ILE A 57 -8.29 -14.60 8.10
N ALA A 58 -9.35 -14.66 7.30
CA ALA A 58 -10.41 -15.66 7.39
C ALA A 58 -11.04 -15.75 8.79
N ALA A 59 -11.86 -16.76 8.99
CA ALA A 59 -12.43 -17.06 10.30
C ALA A 59 -11.37 -17.70 11.21
N ILE A 60 -11.19 -17.13 12.38
CA ILE A 60 -10.32 -17.69 13.43
C ILE A 60 -11.16 -18.67 14.24
N GLU A 61 -10.86 -19.97 14.12
CA GLU A 61 -11.56 -21.01 14.86
C GLU A 61 -10.82 -21.35 16.16
N ASP A 62 -11.59 -21.59 17.21
CA ASP A 62 -11.07 -22.14 18.46
C ASP A 62 -10.58 -23.58 18.26
N TYR A 63 -9.69 -24.05 19.13
CA TYR A 63 -9.16 -25.44 19.13
C TYR A 63 -10.27 -26.50 19.11
N THR A 64 -11.41 -26.22 19.73
CA THR A 64 -12.58 -27.12 19.74
C THR A 64 -13.47 -26.97 18.51
N GLY A 65 -13.24 -25.95 17.66
CA GLY A 65 -14.06 -25.61 16.50
C GLY A 65 -15.48 -25.09 16.83
N ASN A 66 -15.74 -24.77 18.10
CA ASN A 66 -17.07 -24.33 18.54
C ASN A 66 -17.25 -22.81 18.45
N LEU A 67 -16.19 -22.07 18.61
CA LEU A 67 -16.18 -20.60 18.52
C LEU A 67 -15.49 -20.20 17.23
N VAL A 68 -16.12 -19.30 16.48
CA VAL A 68 -15.57 -18.73 15.24
C VAL A 68 -15.62 -17.22 15.35
N LEU A 69 -14.47 -16.58 15.19
CA LEU A 69 -14.33 -15.13 15.11
C LEU A 69 -14.12 -14.73 13.66
N GLU A 70 -14.99 -13.88 13.15
CA GLU A 70 -14.93 -13.35 11.80
C GLU A 70 -14.84 -11.83 11.82
N PHE A 71 -14.08 -11.27 10.88
CA PHE A 71 -14.05 -9.83 10.61
C PHE A 71 -14.98 -9.54 9.42
N VAL A 72 -16.09 -8.84 9.70
CA VAL A 72 -17.16 -8.64 8.71
C VAL A 72 -16.93 -7.40 7.88
N ASP A 73 -16.55 -6.31 8.54
CA ASP A 73 -16.40 -4.99 7.92
C ASP A 73 -15.40 -4.15 8.71
N TYR A 74 -14.89 -3.10 8.08
CA TYR A 74 -14.01 -2.12 8.72
C TYR A 74 -14.44 -0.70 8.39
N ARG A 75 -14.17 0.20 9.31
CA ARG A 75 -14.43 1.63 9.15
C ARG A 75 -13.20 2.43 9.57
N LEU A 76 -12.62 3.13 8.62
CA LEU A 76 -11.58 4.11 8.88
C LEU A 76 -12.23 5.49 9.04
N ASP A 77 -12.07 6.12 10.19
CA ASP A 77 -12.50 7.50 10.37
C ASP A 77 -11.56 8.43 9.59
N LYS A 78 -12.14 9.29 8.75
CA LYS A 78 -11.35 10.23 7.93
C LYS A 78 -10.92 11.49 8.69
N ASN A 79 -11.36 11.64 9.94
CA ASN A 79 -11.05 12.80 10.75
C ASN A 79 -9.82 12.54 11.62
N PRO A 80 -8.65 13.11 11.27
CA PRO A 80 -7.47 12.97 12.09
C PRO A 80 -7.63 13.69 13.42
N LYS A 81 -7.07 13.13 14.48
CA LYS A 81 -7.10 13.69 15.83
C LYS A 81 -6.38 15.04 15.92
N TYR A 82 -5.30 15.21 15.18
CA TYR A 82 -4.47 16.41 15.14
C TYR A 82 -4.23 16.85 13.70
N SER A 83 -4.04 18.15 13.51
CA SER A 83 -3.61 18.70 12.22
C SER A 83 -2.16 18.33 11.93
N ILE A 84 -1.76 18.41 10.66
CA ILE A 84 -0.39 18.14 10.21
C ILE A 84 0.65 18.96 10.99
N LYS A 85 0.35 20.25 11.25
CA LYS A 85 1.24 21.14 11.99
C LYS A 85 1.38 20.72 13.45
N GLU A 86 0.27 20.43 14.10
CA GLU A 86 0.24 19.97 15.48
C GLU A 86 0.98 18.64 15.66
N CYS A 87 0.86 17.71 14.69
CA CYS A 87 1.60 16.46 14.74
C CYS A 87 3.12 16.69 14.71
N LYS A 88 3.59 17.64 13.90
CA LYS A 88 5.03 18.00 13.84
C LYS A 88 5.52 18.71 15.11
N GLU A 89 4.70 19.55 15.72
CA GLU A 89 5.03 20.29 16.93
C GLU A 89 5.00 19.43 18.21
N ARG A 90 4.13 18.42 18.24
CA ARG A 90 3.89 17.56 19.40
C ARG A 90 4.56 16.20 19.30
N ASP A 91 5.37 15.96 18.27
CA ASP A 91 5.94 14.64 17.98
C ASP A 91 4.88 13.52 17.90
N ALA A 92 3.70 13.86 17.36
CA ALA A 92 2.60 12.93 17.21
C ALA A 92 2.54 12.32 15.80
N THR A 93 1.78 11.24 15.67
CA THR A 93 1.53 10.60 14.37
C THR A 93 0.23 11.15 13.78
N TYR A 94 0.29 11.52 12.49
CA TYR A 94 -0.90 11.90 11.72
C TYR A 94 -1.67 10.65 11.34
N ALA A 95 -2.68 10.32 12.12
CA ALA A 95 -3.43 9.07 12.02
C ALA A 95 -4.93 9.27 12.29
N ALA A 96 -5.69 8.29 11.87
CA ALA A 96 -7.12 8.19 12.12
C ALA A 96 -7.45 6.83 12.73
N PRO A 97 -8.47 6.73 13.59
CA PRO A 97 -8.87 5.49 14.22
C PRO A 97 -9.48 4.51 13.21
N LEU A 98 -9.02 3.28 13.26
CA LEU A 98 -9.56 2.15 12.51
C LEU A 98 -10.44 1.31 13.44
N TYR A 99 -11.68 1.12 13.05
CA TYR A 99 -12.64 0.24 13.72
C TYR A 99 -12.96 -0.95 12.83
N VAL A 100 -13.13 -2.10 13.45
CA VAL A 100 -13.46 -3.34 12.76
C VAL A 100 -14.68 -3.97 13.40
N THR A 101 -15.64 -4.38 12.60
CA THR A 101 -16.80 -5.13 13.06
C THR A 101 -16.44 -6.60 13.16
N ALA A 102 -16.30 -7.07 14.39
CA ALA A 102 -16.03 -8.47 14.67
C ALA A 102 -17.32 -9.20 14.99
N ARG A 103 -17.49 -10.39 14.42
CA ARG A 103 -18.60 -11.32 14.66
C ARG A 103 -18.06 -12.56 15.35
N LEU A 104 -18.60 -12.86 16.51
CA LEU A 104 -18.33 -14.10 17.23
C LEU A 104 -19.54 -15.04 17.07
N LEU A 105 -19.30 -16.19 16.46
CA LEU A 105 -20.30 -17.24 16.27
C LEU A 105 -19.99 -18.39 17.23
N ASN A 106 -20.96 -18.75 18.07
CA ASN A 106 -20.92 -19.97 18.86
C ASN A 106 -21.73 -21.06 18.13
N LYS A 107 -21.04 -22.07 17.57
CA LYS A 107 -21.67 -23.17 16.81
C LYS A 107 -22.52 -24.11 17.70
N GLN A 108 -22.26 -24.15 19.01
CA GLN A 108 -23.02 -25.01 19.92
C GLN A 108 -24.36 -24.41 20.31
N THR A 109 -24.37 -23.12 20.65
CA THR A 109 -25.58 -22.41 21.09
C THR A 109 -26.33 -21.74 19.93
N GLY A 110 -25.66 -21.56 18.79
CA GLY A 110 -26.17 -20.80 17.66
C GLY A 110 -26.21 -19.28 17.89
N GLU A 111 -25.60 -18.80 18.96
CA GLU A 111 -25.53 -17.38 19.28
C GLU A 111 -24.52 -16.68 18.39
N VAL A 112 -24.92 -15.50 17.88
CA VAL A 112 -24.08 -14.60 17.09
C VAL A 112 -23.98 -13.27 17.85
N GLN A 113 -22.78 -12.84 18.13
CA GLN A 113 -22.50 -11.53 18.73
C GLN A 113 -21.67 -10.70 17.77
N GLU A 114 -22.15 -9.50 17.45
CA GLU A 114 -21.43 -8.55 16.63
C GLU A 114 -21.07 -7.31 17.46
N GLN A 115 -19.83 -6.86 17.34
CA GLN A 115 -19.36 -5.66 18.03
C GLN A 115 -18.32 -4.93 17.20
N GLU A 116 -18.42 -3.60 17.15
CA GLU A 116 -17.38 -2.74 16.58
C GLU A 116 -16.23 -2.60 17.58
N ILE A 117 -15.03 -2.97 17.17
CA ILE A 117 -13.82 -2.97 18.01
C ILE A 117 -12.83 -1.96 17.45
N PHE A 118 -12.26 -1.14 18.33
CA PHE A 118 -11.14 -0.27 17.97
C PHE A 118 -9.88 -1.12 17.78
N MET A 119 -9.35 -1.13 16.55
CA MET A 119 -8.13 -1.87 16.21
C MET A 119 -6.86 -1.07 16.48
N GLY A 120 -6.90 0.24 16.27
CA GLY A 120 -5.76 1.11 16.45
C GLY A 120 -5.83 2.36 15.58
N ASP A 121 -4.82 3.21 15.72
CA ASP A 121 -4.68 4.40 14.90
C ASP A 121 -3.91 4.06 13.63
N PHE A 122 -4.53 4.32 12.47
CA PHE A 122 -3.96 4.07 11.17
C PHE A 122 -3.37 5.35 10.58
N PRO A 123 -2.08 5.36 10.14
CA PRO A 123 -1.43 6.56 9.64
C PRO A 123 -2.05 7.01 8.31
N LEU A 124 -2.34 8.31 8.23
CA LEU A 124 -2.88 8.94 7.03
C LEU A 124 -1.78 9.55 6.17
N MET A 125 -1.94 9.44 4.85
CA MET A 125 -1.06 10.09 3.89
C MET A 125 -1.43 11.57 3.75
N THR A 126 -0.41 12.42 3.69
CA THR A 126 -0.56 13.85 3.41
C THR A 126 -0.83 14.10 1.91
N GLU A 127 -1.25 15.31 1.56
CA GLU A 127 -1.41 15.70 0.15
C GLU A 127 -0.11 15.59 -0.67
N GLN A 128 1.03 15.61 -0.01
CA GLN A 128 2.36 15.51 -0.63
C GLN A 128 2.85 14.07 -0.79
N GLY A 129 2.05 13.08 -0.39
CA GLY A 129 2.40 11.65 -0.48
C GLY A 129 3.34 11.18 0.64
N THR A 130 3.39 11.89 1.75
CA THR A 130 4.24 11.59 2.92
C THR A 130 3.39 11.14 4.10
N PHE A 131 4.03 10.49 5.07
CA PHE A 131 3.44 10.15 6.37
C PHE A 131 4.16 10.90 7.47
N ILE A 132 3.42 11.29 8.51
CA ILE A 132 4.00 11.90 9.70
C ILE A 132 3.92 10.90 10.83
N ILE A 133 5.07 10.38 11.23
CA ILE A 133 5.19 9.39 12.29
C ILE A 133 6.06 9.97 13.40
N ASN A 134 5.51 10.12 14.59
CA ASN A 134 6.20 10.73 15.73
C ASN A 134 6.85 12.07 15.36
N GLY A 135 6.08 12.94 14.71
CA GLY A 135 6.53 14.27 14.27
C GLY A 135 7.45 14.29 13.04
N ALA A 136 8.03 13.16 12.65
CA ALA A 136 8.94 13.05 11.52
C ALA A 136 8.17 12.74 10.22
N GLU A 137 8.47 13.48 9.16
CA GLU A 137 7.92 13.25 7.84
C GLU A 137 8.69 12.11 7.14
N ARG A 138 7.95 11.08 6.72
CA ARG A 138 8.52 9.86 6.12
C ARG A 138 7.81 9.53 4.82
N VAL A 139 8.53 8.83 3.94
CA VAL A 139 8.02 8.38 2.63
C VAL A 139 8.22 6.88 2.52
N ILE A 140 7.22 6.19 1.96
CA ILE A 140 7.36 4.79 1.59
C ILE A 140 7.98 4.73 0.19
N VAL A 141 9.14 4.09 0.09
CA VAL A 141 9.85 3.91 -1.18
C VAL A 141 9.34 2.64 -1.86
N SER A 142 8.84 2.78 -3.09
CA SER A 142 8.44 1.64 -3.91
C SER A 142 9.64 0.75 -4.24
N GLN A 143 9.51 -0.55 -4.04
CA GLN A 143 10.54 -1.54 -4.32
C GLN A 143 10.07 -2.51 -5.40
N LEU A 144 10.97 -2.82 -6.33
CA LEU A 144 10.73 -3.85 -7.33
C LEU A 144 11.12 -5.20 -6.72
N VAL A 145 10.17 -6.11 -6.66
CA VAL A 145 10.37 -7.49 -6.22
C VAL A 145 9.93 -8.44 -7.32
N ARG A 146 10.49 -9.65 -7.32
CA ARG A 146 10.02 -10.71 -8.22
C ARG A 146 8.60 -11.11 -7.83
N SER A 147 7.75 -11.34 -8.85
CA SER A 147 6.40 -11.87 -8.62
C SER A 147 6.48 -13.25 -7.97
N PRO A 148 5.52 -13.61 -7.11
CA PRO A 148 5.37 -14.99 -6.67
C PRO A 148 5.18 -15.92 -7.86
N GLY A 149 5.79 -17.11 -7.82
CA GLY A 149 5.70 -18.09 -8.90
C GLY A 149 6.86 -19.06 -8.92
N VAL A 150 6.90 -19.87 -9.96
CA VAL A 150 7.94 -20.88 -10.18
C VAL A 150 8.86 -20.39 -11.30
N TYR A 151 10.14 -20.30 -10.99
CA TYR A 151 11.18 -19.86 -11.92
C TYR A 151 12.09 -21.05 -12.27
N PHE A 152 12.26 -21.29 -13.55
CA PHE A 152 13.14 -22.34 -14.05
C PHE A 152 14.43 -21.70 -14.57
N THR A 153 15.57 -22.22 -14.16
CA THR A 153 16.88 -21.79 -14.64
C THR A 153 17.69 -22.98 -15.14
N GLU A 154 18.40 -22.75 -16.23
CA GLU A 154 19.32 -23.72 -16.82
C GLU A 154 20.75 -23.22 -16.59
N ALA A 155 21.60 -24.10 -16.14
CA ALA A 155 23.04 -23.86 -16.00
C ALA A 155 23.82 -25.02 -16.63
N ILE A 156 24.96 -24.70 -17.25
CA ILE A 156 25.85 -25.70 -17.81
C ILE A 156 27.01 -25.93 -16.85
N ASP A 157 27.21 -27.17 -16.43
CA ASP A 157 28.31 -27.54 -15.56
C ASP A 157 29.66 -27.51 -16.32
N LYS A 158 30.77 -27.48 -15.60
CA LYS A 158 32.14 -27.48 -16.15
C LYS A 158 32.43 -28.66 -17.08
N VAL A 159 31.66 -29.74 -16.98
CA VAL A 159 31.74 -30.95 -17.80
C VAL A 159 30.84 -30.89 -19.05
N GLY A 160 30.09 -29.76 -19.23
CA GLY A 160 29.17 -29.61 -20.37
C GLY A 160 27.76 -30.20 -20.12
N LYS A 161 27.45 -30.64 -18.91
CA LYS A 161 26.13 -31.19 -18.55
C LYS A 161 25.14 -30.08 -18.27
N HIS A 162 23.96 -30.15 -18.86
CA HIS A 162 22.83 -29.24 -18.57
C HIS A 162 22.20 -29.58 -17.21
N LEU A 163 22.18 -28.60 -16.31
CA LEU A 163 21.55 -28.69 -15.02
C LEU A 163 20.34 -27.77 -15.00
N PHE A 164 19.20 -28.33 -14.68
CA PHE A 164 17.96 -27.57 -14.53
C PHE A 164 17.66 -27.38 -13.05
N SER A 165 17.45 -26.14 -12.65
CA SER A 165 17.05 -25.81 -11.27
C SER A 165 15.72 -25.07 -11.27
N THR A 166 14.95 -25.29 -10.21
CA THR A 166 13.65 -24.68 -10.03
C THR A 166 13.66 -23.92 -8.71
N GLN A 167 13.25 -22.66 -8.76
CA GLN A 167 13.07 -21.83 -7.60
C GLN A 167 11.59 -21.46 -7.44
N VAL A 168 11.02 -21.82 -6.32
CA VAL A 168 9.64 -21.43 -5.97
C VAL A 168 9.72 -20.21 -5.07
N ILE A 169 9.12 -19.10 -5.54
CA ILE A 169 8.98 -17.87 -4.75
C ILE A 169 7.54 -17.80 -4.28
N PRO A 170 7.26 -18.04 -2.98
CA PRO A 170 5.91 -17.96 -2.44
C PRO A 170 5.44 -16.51 -2.33
N ASN A 171 4.14 -16.31 -2.22
CA ASN A 171 3.59 -15.05 -1.75
C ASN A 171 3.98 -14.84 -0.28
N LEU A 172 4.10 -13.59 0.18
CA LEU A 172 4.61 -13.23 1.52
C LEU A 172 3.92 -14.00 2.67
N SER A 173 2.67 -14.38 2.52
CA SER A 173 1.92 -15.18 3.49
C SER A 173 2.46 -16.61 3.70
N LEU A 174 3.28 -17.14 2.78
CA LEU A 174 3.80 -18.51 2.83
C LEU A 174 5.24 -18.62 3.32
N ILE A 175 5.90 -17.54 3.69
CA ILE A 175 7.30 -17.53 4.15
C ILE A 175 7.50 -18.39 5.40
N HIS A 176 6.46 -18.61 6.21
CA HIS A 176 6.52 -19.41 7.43
C HIS A 176 6.28 -20.92 7.24
N ILE A 177 5.97 -21.39 6.02
CA ILE A 177 5.54 -22.77 5.78
C ILE A 177 6.64 -23.66 5.19
N SER A 178 7.68 -23.11 4.59
CA SER A 178 8.73 -23.91 3.93
C SER A 178 10.10 -23.69 4.53
N GLU A 179 10.42 -24.35 5.63
CA GLU A 179 11.81 -24.71 5.89
C GLU A 179 12.22 -25.78 4.91
N PRO A 180 13.26 -25.56 4.08
CA PRO A 180 13.79 -26.62 3.24
C PRO A 180 14.45 -27.66 4.13
N THR A 181 13.81 -28.79 4.35
CA THR A 181 14.47 -29.97 4.90
C THR A 181 15.61 -30.37 3.96
N ARG A 182 16.82 -30.01 4.34
CA ARG A 182 18.03 -30.60 3.74
C ARG A 182 18.03 -32.09 4.05
N ARG A 183 17.93 -32.90 3.02
CA ARG A 183 18.45 -34.26 2.96
C ARG A 183 19.70 -34.30 2.10
#